data_cd0e2237404108704412b1d007ad5442
#
_entry.id   cd0e2237404108704412b1d007ad5442
#
_cell.length_a   1.000
_cell.length_b   1.000
_cell.length_c   1.000
_cell.angle_alpha   90.00
_cell.angle_beta   90.00
_cell.angle_gamma   90.00
#
_symmetry.space_group_name_H-M   'P 1'
#
loop_
_entity.id
_entity.type
_entity.pdbx_description
1 polymer ?
#
loop_
_entity_poly.entity_id
_entity_poly.type
_entity_poly.pdbx_seq_one_letter_code
_entity_poly.pdbx_strand_id
1 'polypeptide(L)'
;MTLYINLAELLGTRIKQGFYRPGDRLPSVRALSVEHGVSLSTVQQAYRVLEDQALASPRPKSGYFVPMERELPALPGMGKPAQRPVEISQWEQVLELVRSVPQKDVIQLGRGMPDVYTPTIKPLLRSLAQISRRLDLPGLHYDNVYGVLALREQIARLLLDSGCQLGAQDLVITTGCHEALSCSIRAVCEPGDIVAVDSPSFHGAMQTLKGLGMKALEIPTDPLTGISLEALELALEQWPIKAIQVTPSCNNPLGYIMPEARKRALVALAQRFDVAIIEDDVYGELAYTYPRPRTCLLYTSD
;
A
#
# COMPACT_ATOMS: atom_id res chain seq x y z
N MET A 1 1.13 7.33 -35.39
CA MET A 1 0.78 8.14 -34.20
C MET A 1 -0.39 9.06 -34.51
N THR A 2 -1.33 9.21 -33.61
CA THR A 2 -2.52 10.07 -33.82
C THR A 2 -2.13 11.55 -33.66
N LEU A 3 -2.75 12.44 -34.43
CA LEU A 3 -2.40 13.88 -34.42
C LEU A 3 -2.43 14.53 -33.05
N TYR A 4 -3.35 14.12 -32.15
CA TYR A 4 -3.43 14.69 -30.82
C TYR A 4 -2.28 14.22 -29.91
N ILE A 5 -1.73 13.01 -30.10
CA ILE A 5 -0.57 12.53 -29.34
C ILE A 5 0.67 13.34 -29.74
N ASN A 6 0.90 13.51 -31.03
CA ASN A 6 2.04 14.31 -31.52
C ASN A 6 1.98 15.76 -30.99
N LEU A 7 0.77 16.36 -30.96
CA LEU A 7 0.59 17.70 -30.43
C LEU A 7 0.83 17.75 -28.90
N ALA A 8 0.38 16.74 -28.16
CA ALA A 8 0.65 16.64 -26.73
C ALA A 8 2.14 16.47 -26.44
N GLU A 9 2.83 15.62 -27.17
CA GLU A 9 4.28 15.44 -27.04
C GLU A 9 5.07 16.72 -27.35
N LEU A 10 4.69 17.45 -28.40
CA LEU A 10 5.30 18.74 -28.75
C LEU A 10 5.15 19.76 -27.63
N LEU A 11 3.92 19.94 -27.12
CA LEU A 11 3.65 20.86 -26.03
C LEU A 11 4.31 20.40 -24.72
N GLY A 12 4.25 19.11 -24.40
CA GLY A 12 4.92 18.54 -23.24
C GLY A 12 6.43 18.72 -23.25
N THR A 13 7.06 18.59 -24.42
CA THR A 13 8.49 18.87 -24.61
C THR A 13 8.80 20.35 -24.37
N ARG A 14 8.00 21.28 -24.92
CA ARG A 14 8.15 22.72 -24.69
C ARG A 14 8.00 23.08 -23.20
N ILE A 15 7.05 22.46 -22.49
CA ILE A 15 6.89 22.66 -21.04
C ILE A 15 8.13 22.16 -20.29
N LYS A 16 8.58 20.94 -20.55
CA LYS A 16 9.76 20.34 -19.90
C LYS A 16 11.06 21.10 -20.19
N GLN A 17 11.17 21.73 -21.35
CA GLN A 17 12.31 22.59 -21.73
C GLN A 17 12.23 24.02 -21.17
N GLY A 18 11.17 24.34 -20.42
CA GLY A 18 11.01 25.64 -19.76
C GLY A 18 10.53 26.78 -20.67
N PHE A 19 10.02 26.48 -21.89
CA PHE A 19 9.36 27.51 -22.73
C PHE A 19 8.10 28.08 -22.08
N TYR A 20 7.43 27.23 -21.28
CA TYR A 20 6.33 27.62 -20.42
C TYR A 20 6.76 27.31 -18.97
N ARG A 21 6.76 28.34 -18.14
CA ARG A 21 7.13 28.22 -16.71
C ARG A 21 5.93 27.75 -15.87
N PRO A 22 6.14 27.17 -14.70
CA PRO A 22 5.08 26.91 -13.75
C PRO A 22 4.19 28.15 -13.51
N GLY A 23 2.89 28.01 -13.68
CA GLY A 23 1.91 29.09 -13.60
C GLY A 23 1.61 29.81 -14.92
N ASP A 24 2.40 29.63 -15.97
CA ASP A 24 2.16 30.26 -17.28
C ASP A 24 0.89 29.71 -17.93
N ARG A 25 0.24 30.60 -18.67
CA ARG A 25 -0.92 30.23 -19.48
C ARG A 25 -0.46 29.59 -20.79
N LEU A 26 -0.98 28.41 -21.05
CA LEU A 26 -0.79 27.70 -22.31
C LEU A 26 -1.66 28.32 -23.44
N PRO A 27 -1.29 28.13 -24.72
CA PRO A 27 -2.07 28.62 -25.83
C PRO A 27 -3.51 28.15 -25.79
N SER A 28 -4.45 28.96 -26.27
CA SER A 28 -5.87 28.56 -26.28
C SER A 28 -6.10 27.44 -27.29
N VAL A 29 -7.16 26.62 -27.06
CA VAL A 29 -7.57 25.57 -27.99
C VAL A 29 -7.75 26.08 -29.41
N ARG A 30 -8.29 27.29 -29.56
CA ARG A 30 -8.47 27.94 -30.87
C ARG A 30 -7.13 28.35 -31.50
N ALA A 31 -6.24 28.91 -30.72
CA ALA A 31 -4.92 29.32 -31.22
C ALA A 31 -4.12 28.12 -31.72
N LEU A 32 -4.04 27.03 -30.98
CA LEU A 32 -3.37 25.81 -31.40
C LEU A 32 -4.04 25.12 -32.59
N SER A 33 -5.35 25.17 -32.68
CA SER A 33 -6.09 24.65 -33.84
C SER A 33 -5.70 25.36 -35.15
N VAL A 34 -5.55 26.70 -35.07
CA VAL A 34 -5.14 27.50 -36.24
C VAL A 34 -3.63 27.29 -36.50
N GLU A 35 -2.80 27.34 -35.48
CA GLU A 35 -1.32 27.22 -35.60
C GLU A 35 -0.90 25.88 -36.22
N HIS A 36 -1.56 24.79 -35.80
CA HIS A 36 -1.20 23.44 -36.25
C HIS A 36 -2.14 22.86 -37.34
N GLY A 37 -3.12 23.60 -37.79
CA GLY A 37 -4.06 23.13 -38.84
C GLY A 37 -4.88 21.91 -38.42
N VAL A 38 -5.22 21.76 -37.16
CA VAL A 38 -5.94 20.62 -36.62
C VAL A 38 -7.32 21.02 -36.05
N SER A 39 -8.22 20.07 -35.90
CA SER A 39 -9.54 20.34 -35.33
C SER A 39 -9.49 20.75 -33.86
N LEU A 40 -10.48 21.52 -33.40
CA LEU A 40 -10.62 21.89 -31.99
C LEU A 40 -10.66 20.65 -31.06
N SER A 41 -11.32 19.58 -31.51
CA SER A 41 -11.42 18.31 -30.77
C SER A 41 -10.05 17.63 -30.63
N THR A 42 -9.21 17.67 -31.67
CA THR A 42 -7.84 17.16 -31.62
C THR A 42 -7.01 17.90 -30.56
N VAL A 43 -7.11 19.24 -30.53
CA VAL A 43 -6.42 20.04 -29.50
C VAL A 43 -6.93 19.74 -28.08
N GLN A 44 -8.25 19.59 -27.94
CA GLN A 44 -8.83 19.22 -26.64
C GLN A 44 -8.35 17.86 -26.15
N GLN A 45 -8.22 16.87 -27.06
CA GLN A 45 -7.66 15.57 -26.71
C GLN A 45 -6.17 15.68 -26.34
N ALA A 46 -5.39 16.50 -27.04
CA ALA A 46 -4.00 16.76 -26.68
C ALA A 46 -3.88 17.37 -25.27
N TYR A 47 -4.73 18.32 -24.92
CA TYR A 47 -4.76 18.88 -23.57
C TYR A 47 -5.16 17.86 -22.51
N ARG A 48 -6.10 16.96 -22.78
CA ARG A 48 -6.43 15.86 -21.85
C ARG A 48 -5.21 14.95 -21.58
N VAL A 49 -4.45 14.61 -22.61
CA VAL A 49 -3.20 13.85 -22.44
C VAL A 49 -2.21 14.62 -21.54
N LEU A 50 -2.08 15.95 -21.72
CA LEU A 50 -1.23 16.76 -20.87
C LEU A 50 -1.76 16.90 -19.43
N GLU A 51 -3.08 16.90 -19.22
CA GLU A 51 -3.71 16.84 -17.89
C GLU A 51 -3.40 15.51 -17.21
N ASP A 52 -3.57 14.37 -17.91
CA ASP A 52 -3.26 13.04 -17.42
C ASP A 52 -1.77 12.90 -17.03
N GLN A 53 -0.89 13.62 -17.74
CA GLN A 53 0.55 13.70 -17.44
C GLN A 53 0.90 14.76 -16.38
N ALA A 54 -0.09 15.44 -15.79
CA ALA A 54 0.09 16.56 -14.87
C ALA A 54 0.95 17.71 -15.43
N LEU A 55 1.02 17.87 -16.76
CA LEU A 55 1.73 18.96 -17.46
C LEU A 55 0.85 20.17 -17.76
N ALA A 56 -0.47 20.01 -17.71
CA ALA A 56 -1.44 21.08 -17.88
C ALA A 56 -2.56 20.98 -16.85
N SER A 57 -3.12 22.12 -16.44
CA SER A 57 -4.25 22.21 -15.51
C SER A 57 -5.28 23.17 -16.08
N PRO A 58 -6.56 22.75 -16.25
CA PRO A 58 -7.61 23.62 -16.70
C PRO A 58 -8.03 24.59 -15.59
N ARG A 59 -8.25 25.87 -15.96
CA ARG A 59 -8.93 26.84 -15.10
C ARG A 59 -10.24 27.26 -15.75
N PRO A 60 -11.38 27.13 -15.06
CA PRO A 60 -12.68 27.47 -15.62
C PRO A 60 -12.67 28.89 -16.23
N LYS A 61 -13.18 29.00 -17.45
CA LYS A 61 -13.25 30.25 -18.24
C LYS A 61 -11.92 30.92 -18.56
N SER A 62 -10.76 30.38 -18.14
CA SER A 62 -9.44 31.01 -18.29
C SER A 62 -8.50 30.23 -19.22
N GLY A 63 -8.78 28.94 -19.48
CA GLY A 63 -7.97 28.08 -20.34
C GLY A 63 -7.03 27.14 -19.56
N TYR A 64 -5.95 26.72 -20.20
CA TYR A 64 -4.98 25.80 -19.64
C TYR A 64 -3.73 26.51 -19.14
N PHE A 65 -3.16 26.02 -18.06
CA PHE A 65 -1.98 26.57 -17.41
C PHE A 65 -0.99 25.45 -17.09
N VAL A 66 0.31 25.77 -17.07
CA VAL A 66 1.33 24.88 -16.50
C VAL A 66 1.08 24.82 -14.99
N PRO A 67 0.95 23.64 -14.38
CA PRO A 67 0.80 23.52 -12.93
C PRO A 67 1.95 24.23 -12.20
N MET A 68 1.65 24.91 -11.11
CA MET A 68 2.68 25.38 -10.19
C MET A 68 3.33 24.16 -9.56
N GLU A 69 4.66 24.08 -9.56
CA GLU A 69 5.37 23.10 -8.72
C GLU A 69 4.89 23.32 -7.27
N ARG A 70 4.18 22.34 -6.74
CA ARG A 70 3.94 22.28 -5.30
C ARG A 70 5.24 21.76 -4.70
N GLU A 71 5.92 22.57 -3.92
CA GLU A 71 6.92 22.04 -2.99
C GLU A 71 6.20 21.00 -2.11
N LEU A 72 6.50 19.72 -2.36
CA LEU A 72 6.03 18.68 -1.48
C LEU A 72 6.69 18.91 -0.11
N PRO A 73 5.94 18.79 0.99
CA PRO A 73 6.54 18.85 2.30
C PRO A 73 7.65 17.80 2.41
N ALA A 74 8.73 18.15 3.09
CA ALA A 74 9.81 17.20 3.34
C ALA A 74 9.28 15.92 4.01
N LEU A 75 9.80 14.77 3.59
CA LEU A 75 9.46 13.52 4.25
C LEU A 75 9.86 13.59 5.73
N PRO A 76 9.09 12.94 6.63
CA PRO A 76 9.47 12.85 8.04
C PRO A 76 10.86 12.20 8.16
N GLY A 77 11.67 12.70 9.08
CA GLY A 77 12.94 12.05 9.43
C GLY A 77 12.70 10.69 10.10
N MET A 78 13.73 9.84 10.05
CA MET A 78 13.72 8.57 10.75
C MET A 78 13.48 8.79 12.25
N GLY A 79 12.51 8.08 12.84
CA GLY A 79 12.22 8.12 14.28
C GLY A 79 13.39 7.60 15.12
N LYS A 80 13.42 7.98 16.39
CA LYS A 80 14.35 7.46 17.39
C LYS A 80 13.56 6.72 18.47
N PRO A 81 13.06 5.50 18.19
CA PRO A 81 12.32 4.73 19.19
C PRO A 81 13.20 4.31 20.37
N ALA A 82 12.57 3.86 21.43
CA ALA A 82 13.27 3.29 22.57
C ALA A 82 14.05 2.04 22.14
N GLN A 83 15.34 2.00 22.45
CA GLN A 83 16.21 0.86 22.09
C GLN A 83 16.07 -0.32 23.09
N ARG A 84 14.86 -0.57 23.55
CA ARG A 84 14.54 -1.69 24.45
C ARG A 84 13.12 -2.17 24.19
N PRO A 85 12.85 -3.47 24.40
CA PRO A 85 11.49 -3.98 24.36
C PRO A 85 10.62 -3.27 25.39
N VAL A 86 9.42 -2.86 24.98
CA VAL A 86 8.48 -2.17 25.86
C VAL A 86 7.13 -2.87 25.86
N GLU A 87 6.46 -2.80 27.01
CA GLU A 87 5.04 -3.10 27.08
C GLU A 87 4.24 -1.98 26.41
N ILE A 88 3.24 -2.34 25.62
CA ILE A 88 2.48 -1.41 24.80
C ILE A 88 1.45 -0.69 25.69
N SER A 89 1.81 0.47 26.24
CA SER A 89 0.99 1.20 27.22
C SER A 89 0.19 2.39 26.65
N GLN A 90 0.66 3.03 25.58
CA GLN A 90 0.04 4.28 25.05
C GLN A 90 -1.14 4.04 24.10
N TRP A 91 -1.62 2.84 24.04
CA TRP A 91 -2.61 2.40 23.07
C TRP A 91 -4.01 3.02 23.25
N GLU A 92 -4.40 3.35 24.47
CA GLU A 92 -5.74 3.86 24.78
C GLU A 92 -6.02 5.20 24.09
N GLN A 93 -5.04 6.09 23.99
CA GLN A 93 -5.19 7.38 23.30
C GLN A 93 -5.41 7.23 21.79
N VAL A 94 -4.75 6.27 21.17
CA VAL A 94 -4.95 5.97 19.73
C VAL A 94 -6.35 5.38 19.50
N LEU A 95 -6.82 4.51 20.39
CA LEU A 95 -8.17 3.97 20.33
C LEU A 95 -9.25 5.03 20.49
N GLU A 96 -9.06 6.03 21.35
CA GLU A 96 -9.97 7.16 21.46
C GLU A 96 -10.07 7.95 20.15
N LEU A 97 -8.95 8.23 19.52
CA LEU A 97 -8.90 8.89 18.21
C LEU A 97 -9.63 8.09 17.12
N VAL A 98 -9.41 6.78 17.08
CA VAL A 98 -10.05 5.89 16.10
C VAL A 98 -11.55 5.73 16.35
N ARG A 99 -11.97 5.75 17.63
CA ARG A 99 -13.38 5.65 18.05
C ARG A 99 -14.15 6.96 17.90
N SER A 100 -13.45 8.09 17.70
CA SER A 100 -14.13 9.38 17.52
C SER A 100 -15.15 9.31 16.39
N VAL A 101 -16.41 9.64 16.70
CA VAL A 101 -17.53 9.61 15.75
C VAL A 101 -17.28 10.66 14.66
N PRO A 102 -17.45 10.34 13.36
CA PRO A 102 -17.32 11.31 12.28
C PRO A 102 -18.30 12.47 12.49
N GLN A 103 -17.79 13.68 12.63
CA GLN A 103 -18.60 14.90 12.63
C GLN A 103 -18.98 15.23 11.18
N LYS A 104 -20.25 15.65 10.94
CA LYS A 104 -20.79 15.89 9.59
C LYS A 104 -20.01 16.93 8.77
N ASP A 105 -19.35 17.88 9.43
CA ASP A 105 -18.68 19.01 8.80
C ASP A 105 -17.13 18.86 8.79
N VAL A 106 -16.62 17.67 9.14
CA VAL A 106 -15.19 17.40 9.21
C VAL A 106 -14.79 16.41 8.12
N ILE A 107 -13.82 16.80 7.29
CA ILE A 107 -13.20 15.89 6.30
C ILE A 107 -12.38 14.83 7.04
N GLN A 108 -12.78 13.58 6.90
CA GLN A 108 -12.14 12.44 7.57
C GLN A 108 -10.86 12.01 6.83
N LEU A 109 -9.71 12.57 7.22
CA LEU A 109 -8.40 12.19 6.67
C LEU A 109 -7.72 11.02 7.43
N GLY A 110 -8.26 10.65 8.60
CA GLY A 110 -7.67 9.61 9.46
C GLY A 110 -8.14 8.18 9.16
N ARG A 111 -9.04 7.99 8.18
CA ARG A 111 -9.58 6.67 7.84
C ARG A 111 -9.39 6.40 6.35
N GLY A 112 -8.61 5.37 6.01
CA GLY A 112 -8.50 4.84 4.66
C GLY A 112 -9.71 3.98 4.33
N MET A 113 -10.84 4.59 3.95
CA MET A 113 -12.02 3.85 3.51
C MET A 113 -12.04 3.74 2.00
N PRO A 114 -12.28 2.53 1.44
CA PRO A 114 -12.41 2.36 0.00
C PRO A 114 -13.65 3.11 -0.51
N ASP A 115 -13.56 3.65 -1.73
CA ASP A 115 -14.72 4.23 -2.40
C ASP A 115 -15.68 3.11 -2.85
N VAL A 116 -16.86 3.07 -2.27
CA VAL A 116 -17.90 2.08 -2.59
C VAL A 116 -18.68 2.42 -3.88
N TYR A 117 -18.45 3.57 -4.49
CA TYR A 117 -19.10 3.99 -5.74
C TYR A 117 -18.30 3.64 -6.99
N THR A 118 -17.24 2.84 -6.84
CA THR A 118 -16.43 2.40 -7.98
C THR A 118 -17.21 1.51 -8.96
N PRO A 119 -16.87 1.50 -10.26
CA PRO A 119 -17.51 0.64 -11.25
C PRO A 119 -17.47 -0.86 -10.91
N THR A 120 -16.51 -1.30 -10.11
CA THR A 120 -16.30 -2.69 -9.66
C THR A 120 -17.36 -3.19 -8.68
N ILE A 121 -18.07 -2.31 -7.99
CA ILE A 121 -19.15 -2.68 -7.05
C ILE A 121 -20.32 -3.36 -7.76
N LYS A 122 -20.71 -2.90 -8.94
CA LYS A 122 -21.85 -3.47 -9.67
C LYS A 122 -21.66 -4.96 -10.02
N PRO A 123 -20.53 -5.40 -10.59
CA PRO A 123 -20.24 -6.82 -10.80
C PRO A 123 -20.26 -7.63 -9.50
N LEU A 124 -19.68 -7.11 -8.43
CA LEU A 124 -19.66 -7.77 -7.12
C LEU A 124 -21.09 -8.01 -6.58
N LEU A 125 -21.94 -6.99 -6.59
CA LEU A 125 -23.34 -7.10 -6.15
C LEU A 125 -24.15 -8.10 -7.00
N ARG A 126 -23.90 -8.15 -8.32
CA ARG A 126 -24.52 -9.14 -9.21
C ARG A 126 -24.11 -10.56 -8.82
N SER A 127 -22.80 -10.79 -8.58
CA SER A 127 -22.28 -12.08 -8.15
C SER A 127 -22.89 -12.52 -6.80
N LEU A 128 -22.97 -11.61 -5.83
CA LEU A 128 -23.63 -11.87 -4.55
C LEU A 128 -25.10 -12.25 -4.73
N ALA A 129 -25.84 -11.51 -5.56
CA ALA A 129 -27.25 -11.79 -5.86
C ALA A 129 -27.45 -13.15 -6.59
N GLN A 130 -26.51 -13.55 -7.43
CA GLN A 130 -26.53 -14.87 -8.09
C GLN A 130 -26.28 -16.00 -7.10
N ILE A 131 -25.27 -15.84 -6.23
CA ILE A 131 -24.93 -16.84 -5.21
C ILE A 131 -26.07 -17.01 -4.23
N SER A 132 -26.67 -15.92 -3.74
CA SER A 132 -27.75 -15.95 -2.76
C SER A 132 -29.04 -16.63 -3.24
N ARG A 133 -29.22 -16.78 -4.55
CA ARG A 133 -30.37 -17.46 -5.17
C ARG A 133 -30.17 -18.98 -5.32
N ARG A 134 -28.99 -19.50 -5.07
CA ARG A 134 -28.72 -20.93 -5.13
C ARG A 134 -29.30 -21.60 -3.90
N LEU A 135 -30.06 -22.68 -4.10
CA LEU A 135 -30.66 -23.47 -3.02
C LEU A 135 -29.66 -24.40 -2.32
N ASP A 136 -28.54 -24.69 -2.99
CA ASP A 136 -27.46 -25.54 -2.53
C ASP A 136 -26.26 -24.70 -2.06
N LEU A 137 -26.44 -23.81 -1.09
CA LEU A 137 -25.38 -22.98 -0.54
C LEU A 137 -24.40 -23.82 0.29
N PRO A 138 -23.24 -24.22 -0.27
CA PRO A 138 -22.22 -24.95 0.48
C PRO A 138 -21.76 -24.18 1.73
N GLY A 139 -21.80 -22.84 1.66
CA GLY A 139 -21.38 -21.95 2.76
C GLY A 139 -22.33 -21.90 3.97
N LEU A 140 -23.44 -22.65 3.97
CA LEU A 140 -24.31 -22.82 5.15
C LEU A 140 -23.93 -24.02 6.00
N HIS A 141 -22.98 -24.83 5.57
CA HIS A 141 -22.47 -25.99 6.30
C HIS A 141 -21.08 -25.69 6.86
N TYR A 142 -20.59 -26.57 7.74
CA TYR A 142 -19.18 -26.54 8.14
C TYR A 142 -18.31 -26.79 6.91
N ASP A 143 -17.31 -25.94 6.71
CA ASP A 143 -16.35 -26.06 5.61
C ASP A 143 -15.04 -26.67 6.11
N ASN A 144 -14.09 -26.83 5.18
CA ASN A 144 -12.72 -27.22 5.48
C ASN A 144 -12.07 -26.19 6.41
N VAL A 145 -11.29 -26.67 7.39
CA VAL A 145 -10.55 -25.80 8.34
C VAL A 145 -9.60 -24.81 7.68
N TYR A 146 -9.17 -25.09 6.46
CA TYR A 146 -8.35 -24.15 5.66
C TYR A 146 -9.19 -23.13 4.89
N GLY A 147 -10.51 -23.25 4.89
CA GLY A 147 -11.44 -22.43 4.13
C GLY A 147 -11.71 -22.94 2.72
N VAL A 148 -12.62 -22.28 2.01
CA VAL A 148 -13.14 -22.67 0.69
C VAL A 148 -12.02 -22.84 -0.33
N LEU A 149 -11.87 -24.05 -0.92
CA LEU A 149 -10.83 -24.38 -1.88
C LEU A 149 -10.81 -23.41 -3.07
N ALA A 150 -11.97 -23.13 -3.66
CA ALA A 150 -12.07 -22.23 -4.81
C ALA A 150 -11.55 -20.82 -4.51
N LEU A 151 -11.72 -20.31 -3.27
CA LEU A 151 -11.17 -19.02 -2.84
C LEU A 151 -9.65 -19.10 -2.71
N ARG A 152 -9.13 -20.17 -2.08
CA ARG A 152 -7.69 -20.40 -1.92
C ARG A 152 -6.98 -20.50 -3.27
N GLU A 153 -7.59 -21.17 -4.26
CA GLU A 153 -7.07 -21.24 -5.65
C GLU A 153 -7.01 -19.86 -6.32
N GLN A 154 -8.02 -18.99 -6.11
CA GLN A 154 -7.97 -17.63 -6.65
C GLN A 154 -6.90 -16.78 -5.95
N ILE A 155 -6.74 -16.90 -4.64
CA ILE A 155 -5.68 -16.20 -3.90
C ILE A 155 -4.30 -16.69 -4.37
N ALA A 156 -4.10 -18.01 -4.53
CA ALA A 156 -2.86 -18.55 -5.06
C ALA A 156 -2.49 -17.97 -6.44
N ARG A 157 -3.49 -17.78 -7.33
CA ARG A 157 -3.28 -17.12 -8.63
C ARG A 157 -2.87 -15.66 -8.48
N LEU A 158 -3.51 -14.90 -7.57
CA LEU A 158 -3.13 -13.50 -7.31
C LEU A 158 -1.71 -13.39 -6.76
N LEU A 159 -1.28 -14.33 -5.93
CA LEU A 159 0.06 -14.33 -5.37
C LEU A 159 1.17 -14.55 -6.41
N LEU A 160 0.86 -15.08 -7.60
CA LEU A 160 1.82 -15.17 -8.70
C LEU A 160 2.29 -13.78 -9.15
N ASP A 161 1.43 -12.77 -9.10
CA ASP A 161 1.78 -11.38 -9.45
C ASP A 161 2.77 -10.77 -8.45
N SER A 162 2.79 -11.26 -7.20
CA SER A 162 3.79 -10.89 -6.19
C SER A 162 5.09 -11.72 -6.25
N GLY A 163 5.15 -12.66 -7.20
CA GLY A 163 6.28 -13.57 -7.39
C GLY A 163 6.21 -14.87 -6.58
N CYS A 164 5.18 -15.06 -5.74
CA CYS A 164 5.06 -16.25 -4.91
C CYS A 164 4.45 -17.43 -5.68
N GLN A 165 5.09 -18.59 -5.60
CA GLN A 165 4.60 -19.85 -6.18
C GLN A 165 3.99 -20.72 -5.06
N LEU A 166 2.83 -20.31 -4.55
CA LEU A 166 2.09 -21.03 -3.51
C LEU A 166 0.90 -21.77 -4.13
N GLY A 167 0.61 -22.96 -3.63
CA GLY A 167 -0.61 -23.70 -3.95
C GLY A 167 -1.75 -23.40 -2.96
N ALA A 168 -2.95 -23.84 -3.30
CA ALA A 168 -4.11 -23.70 -2.41
C ALA A 168 -3.91 -24.39 -1.05
N GLN A 169 -3.08 -25.42 -0.97
CA GLN A 169 -2.75 -26.17 0.26
C GLN A 169 -1.90 -25.33 1.24
N ASP A 170 -1.20 -24.30 0.76
CA ASP A 170 -0.34 -23.43 1.57
C ASP A 170 -1.10 -22.24 2.16
N LEU A 171 -2.41 -22.16 1.90
CA LEU A 171 -3.24 -21.02 2.25
C LEU A 171 -4.33 -21.42 3.28
N VAL A 172 -4.51 -20.53 4.26
CA VAL A 172 -5.61 -20.61 5.24
C VAL A 172 -6.42 -19.32 5.14
N ILE A 173 -7.74 -19.47 5.03
CA ILE A 173 -8.67 -18.34 5.01
C ILE A 173 -9.06 -17.99 6.45
N THR A 174 -8.97 -16.71 6.77
CA THR A 174 -9.32 -16.13 8.07
C THR A 174 -10.41 -15.08 7.93
N THR A 175 -10.95 -14.61 9.05
CA THR A 175 -11.97 -13.55 9.09
C THR A 175 -11.32 -12.16 8.93
N GLY A 176 -10.36 -12.04 8.03
CA GLY A 176 -9.64 -10.81 7.72
C GLY A 176 -8.21 -10.78 8.25
N CYS A 177 -7.47 -9.73 7.85
CA CYS A 177 -6.04 -9.60 8.10
C CYS A 177 -5.67 -9.56 9.59
N HIS A 178 -6.51 -8.97 10.45
CA HIS A 178 -6.27 -8.95 11.91
C HIS A 178 -6.25 -10.34 12.54
N GLU A 179 -7.16 -11.23 12.12
CA GLU A 179 -7.14 -12.62 12.59
C GLU A 179 -5.92 -13.35 12.03
N ALA A 180 -5.61 -13.17 10.73
CA ALA A 180 -4.42 -13.75 10.12
C ALA A 180 -3.16 -13.35 10.89
N LEU A 181 -2.98 -12.07 11.20
CA LEU A 181 -1.86 -11.56 11.97
C LEU A 181 -1.81 -12.17 13.39
N SER A 182 -2.95 -12.23 14.07
CA SER A 182 -3.06 -12.84 15.40
C SER A 182 -2.67 -14.32 15.37
N CYS A 183 -3.18 -15.08 14.40
CA CYS A 183 -2.85 -16.49 14.23
C CYS A 183 -1.36 -16.71 13.89
N SER A 184 -0.80 -15.87 13.01
CA SER A 184 0.61 -15.96 12.63
C SER A 184 1.54 -15.69 13.81
N ILE A 185 1.25 -14.66 14.62
CA ILE A 185 2.02 -14.36 15.83
C ILE A 185 1.96 -15.54 16.82
N ARG A 186 0.75 -16.06 17.08
CA ARG A 186 0.56 -17.20 18.01
C ARG A 186 1.19 -18.49 17.52
N ALA A 187 1.42 -18.64 16.23
CA ALA A 187 2.06 -19.82 15.67
C ALA A 187 3.57 -19.86 15.95
N VAL A 188 4.20 -18.70 16.18
CA VAL A 188 5.66 -18.59 16.30
C VAL A 188 6.12 -17.95 17.61
N CYS A 189 5.21 -17.37 18.40
CA CYS A 189 5.51 -16.64 19.64
C CYS A 189 4.63 -17.10 20.81
N GLU A 190 5.18 -17.02 22.02
CA GLU A 190 4.50 -17.22 23.31
C GLU A 190 4.32 -15.87 24.03
N PRO A 191 3.32 -15.73 24.94
CA PRO A 191 3.16 -14.51 25.75
C PRO A 191 4.45 -14.15 26.50
N GLY A 192 4.87 -12.89 26.37
CA GLY A 192 6.13 -12.37 26.90
C GLY A 192 7.28 -12.31 25.90
N ASP A 193 7.15 -12.97 24.74
CA ASP A 193 8.14 -12.91 23.68
C ASP A 193 8.23 -11.53 23.05
N ILE A 194 9.39 -11.26 22.42
CA ILE A 194 9.70 -9.99 21.77
C ILE A 194 9.46 -10.10 20.28
N VAL A 195 8.67 -9.18 19.74
CA VAL A 195 8.43 -9.00 18.31
C VAL A 195 9.03 -7.68 17.86
N ALA A 196 9.94 -7.70 16.90
CA ALA A 196 10.46 -6.50 16.27
C ALA A 196 9.43 -5.95 15.26
N VAL A 197 9.21 -4.63 15.26
CA VAL A 197 8.22 -3.96 14.40
C VAL A 197 8.78 -2.67 13.81
N ASP A 198 8.18 -2.21 12.72
CA ASP A 198 8.44 -0.88 12.15
C ASP A 198 8.17 0.24 13.18
N SER A 199 8.88 1.37 13.09
CA SER A 199 8.59 2.56 13.88
C SER A 199 8.53 3.82 12.98
N PRO A 200 7.36 4.45 12.82
CA PRO A 200 6.06 4.10 13.40
C PRO A 200 5.45 2.83 12.80
N SER A 201 4.72 2.05 13.61
CA SER A 201 4.01 0.85 13.20
C SER A 201 2.52 1.08 13.02
N PHE A 202 1.87 0.21 12.24
CA PHE A 202 0.41 0.18 12.15
C PHE A 202 -0.20 -0.10 13.53
N HIS A 203 -1.14 0.72 13.92
CA HIS A 203 -1.77 0.63 15.23
C HIS A 203 -2.45 -0.73 15.49
N GLY A 204 -3.03 -1.36 14.48
CA GLY A 204 -3.66 -2.66 14.62
C GLY A 204 -2.68 -3.79 14.91
N ALA A 205 -1.45 -3.73 14.38
CA ALA A 205 -0.39 -4.67 14.73
C ALA A 205 -0.01 -4.54 16.23
N MET A 206 0.18 -3.30 16.70
CA MET A 206 0.48 -3.03 18.11
C MET A 206 -0.66 -3.49 19.03
N GLN A 207 -1.90 -3.33 18.62
CA GLN A 207 -3.06 -3.83 19.36
C GLN A 207 -3.07 -5.35 19.44
N THR A 208 -2.76 -6.02 18.35
CA THR A 208 -2.70 -7.49 18.29
C THR A 208 -1.58 -8.00 19.21
N LEU A 209 -0.39 -7.43 19.14
CA LEU A 209 0.74 -7.78 20.02
C LEU A 209 0.39 -7.59 21.50
N LYS A 210 -0.21 -6.46 21.86
CA LYS A 210 -0.69 -6.20 23.22
C LYS A 210 -1.70 -7.23 23.68
N GLY A 211 -2.72 -7.51 22.83
CA GLY A 211 -3.78 -8.47 23.13
C GLY A 211 -3.27 -9.90 23.34
N LEU A 212 -2.15 -10.24 22.71
CA LEU A 212 -1.48 -11.54 22.85
C LEU A 212 -0.40 -11.56 23.97
N GLY A 213 -0.19 -10.45 24.67
CA GLY A 213 0.80 -10.36 25.74
C GLY A 213 2.25 -10.31 25.26
N MET A 214 2.49 -9.93 24.00
CA MET A 214 3.84 -9.77 23.44
C MET A 214 4.47 -8.44 23.86
N LYS A 215 5.79 -8.38 23.81
CA LYS A 215 6.57 -7.15 23.92
C LYS A 215 6.94 -6.67 22.53
N ALA A 216 6.76 -5.38 22.27
CA ALA A 216 7.20 -4.78 21.02
C ALA A 216 8.59 -4.17 21.16
N LEU A 217 9.45 -4.43 20.17
CA LEU A 217 10.70 -3.71 19.97
C LEU A 217 10.60 -2.93 18.67
N GLU A 218 10.43 -1.63 18.79
CA GLU A 218 10.32 -0.73 17.64
C GLU A 218 11.70 -0.47 17.03
N ILE A 219 11.84 -0.77 15.74
CA ILE A 219 13.07 -0.56 14.98
C ILE A 219 12.93 0.72 14.14
N PRO A 220 13.92 1.63 14.17
CA PRO A 220 13.88 2.84 13.33
C PRO A 220 13.59 2.51 11.88
N THR A 221 12.64 3.23 11.28
CA THR A 221 12.16 2.97 9.92
C THR A 221 12.31 4.22 9.06
N ASP A 222 12.98 4.06 7.95
CA ASP A 222 13.19 5.12 6.97
C ASP A 222 11.97 5.19 6.02
N PRO A 223 11.43 6.40 5.74
CA PRO A 223 10.21 6.56 4.94
C PRO A 223 10.38 6.22 3.45
N LEU A 224 11.59 5.92 2.98
CA LEU A 224 11.87 5.53 1.60
C LEU A 224 12.26 4.06 1.48
N THR A 225 13.06 3.58 2.44
CA THR A 225 13.72 2.27 2.33
C THR A 225 13.20 1.23 3.34
N GLY A 226 12.37 1.66 4.30
CA GLY A 226 11.78 0.79 5.30
C GLY A 226 12.62 0.59 6.55
N ILE A 227 12.38 -0.49 7.27
CA ILE A 227 13.05 -0.80 8.54
C ILE A 227 14.58 -0.77 8.42
N SER A 228 15.28 -0.17 9.39
CA SER A 228 16.75 -0.18 9.39
C SER A 228 17.26 -1.58 9.70
N LEU A 229 17.93 -2.18 8.71
CA LEU A 229 18.50 -3.52 8.86
C LEU A 229 19.68 -3.51 9.83
N GLU A 230 20.43 -2.42 9.87
CA GLU A 230 21.56 -2.22 10.78
C GLU A 230 21.08 -2.16 12.24
N ALA A 231 20.00 -1.41 12.51
CA ALA A 231 19.41 -1.36 13.83
C ALA A 231 18.74 -2.69 14.23
N LEU A 232 18.11 -3.36 13.25
CA LEU A 232 17.50 -4.68 13.46
C LEU A 232 18.56 -5.74 13.79
N GLU A 233 19.71 -5.75 13.09
CA GLU A 233 20.80 -6.66 13.37
C GLU A 233 21.33 -6.49 14.80
N LEU A 234 21.61 -5.26 15.22
CA LEU A 234 22.02 -4.97 16.59
C LEU A 234 20.97 -5.41 17.63
N ALA A 235 19.68 -5.23 17.29
CA ALA A 235 18.59 -5.67 18.16
C ALA A 235 18.51 -7.18 18.29
N LEU A 236 18.72 -7.93 17.18
CA LEU A 236 18.75 -9.38 17.15
C LEU A 236 19.95 -9.96 17.94
N GLU A 237 21.08 -9.25 17.95
CA GLU A 237 22.24 -9.63 18.77
C GLU A 237 21.99 -9.39 20.27
N GLN A 238 21.22 -8.37 20.62
CA GLN A 238 21.03 -7.92 21.99
C GLN A 238 19.82 -8.56 22.67
N TRP A 239 18.76 -8.87 21.92
CA TRP A 239 17.49 -9.32 22.47
C TRP A 239 17.03 -10.65 21.85
N PRO A 240 16.39 -11.53 22.63
CA PRO A 240 15.82 -12.79 22.11
C PRO A 240 14.52 -12.52 21.33
N ILE A 241 14.65 -11.90 20.16
CA ILE A 241 13.52 -11.61 19.27
C ILE A 241 13.03 -12.93 18.66
N LYS A 242 11.72 -13.17 18.68
CA LYS A 242 11.09 -14.37 18.13
C LYS A 242 10.49 -14.17 16.75
N ALA A 243 10.03 -12.96 16.46
CA ALA A 243 9.48 -12.63 15.14
C ALA A 243 9.79 -11.19 14.76
N ILE A 244 9.79 -10.94 13.45
CA ILE A 244 9.90 -9.62 12.84
C ILE A 244 8.58 -9.40 12.08
N GLN A 245 7.75 -8.45 12.52
CA GLN A 245 6.54 -8.07 11.81
C GLN A 245 6.80 -6.80 11.01
N VAL A 246 6.57 -6.87 9.70
CA VAL A 246 6.83 -5.78 8.76
C VAL A 246 5.72 -5.65 7.73
N THR A 247 5.54 -4.43 7.20
CA THR A 247 4.64 -4.12 6.08
C THR A 247 5.48 -3.54 4.93
N PRO A 248 6.18 -4.38 4.15
CA PRO A 248 7.19 -3.90 3.20
C PRO A 248 6.63 -3.35 1.90
N SER A 249 5.33 -3.48 1.65
CA SER A 249 4.67 -2.99 0.45
C SER A 249 3.54 -2.03 0.81
N CYS A 250 3.67 -0.75 0.39
CA CYS A 250 2.72 0.32 0.71
C CYS A 250 2.48 0.46 2.22
N ASN A 251 3.57 0.58 2.97
CA ASN A 251 3.55 0.62 4.44
C ASN A 251 2.52 1.58 5.03
N ASN A 252 1.91 1.18 6.11
CA ASN A 252 1.06 2.05 6.92
C ASN A 252 1.74 2.31 8.29
N PRO A 253 2.15 3.57 8.61
CA PRO A 253 1.65 4.81 7.99
C PRO A 253 2.58 5.49 6.97
N LEU A 254 3.80 5.02 6.75
CA LEU A 254 4.82 5.77 6.01
C LEU A 254 4.67 5.73 4.48
N GLY A 255 3.93 4.76 3.93
CA GLY A 255 3.66 4.65 2.50
C GLY A 255 4.82 4.09 1.66
N TYR A 256 5.94 3.71 2.26
CA TYR A 256 7.09 3.19 1.50
C TYR A 256 6.81 1.84 0.86
N ILE A 257 7.59 1.55 -0.17
CA ILE A 257 7.78 0.21 -0.74
C ILE A 257 9.25 -0.15 -0.54
N MET A 258 9.53 -1.17 0.27
CA MET A 258 10.90 -1.61 0.53
C MET A 258 11.56 -2.09 -0.76
N PRO A 259 12.77 -1.60 -1.12
CA PRO A 259 13.50 -2.08 -2.28
C PRO A 259 13.81 -3.58 -2.21
N GLU A 260 13.79 -4.28 -3.35
CA GLU A 260 14.01 -5.74 -3.40
C GLU A 260 15.33 -6.17 -2.76
N ALA A 261 16.41 -5.42 -2.95
CA ALA A 261 17.69 -5.71 -2.33
C ALA A 261 17.60 -5.71 -0.79
N ARG A 262 16.79 -4.80 -0.21
CA ARG A 262 16.59 -4.75 1.23
C ARG A 262 15.67 -5.87 1.72
N LYS A 263 14.65 -6.26 0.94
CA LYS A 263 13.82 -7.44 1.26
C LYS A 263 14.67 -8.71 1.34
N ARG A 264 15.57 -8.92 0.37
CA ARG A 264 16.52 -10.05 0.39
C ARG A 264 17.44 -9.99 1.60
N ALA A 265 17.98 -8.81 1.93
CA ALA A 265 18.84 -8.63 3.08
C ALA A 265 18.08 -8.87 4.40
N LEU A 266 16.81 -8.46 4.50
CA LEU A 266 15.95 -8.74 5.65
C LEU A 266 15.74 -10.25 5.83
N VAL A 267 15.44 -10.97 4.75
CA VAL A 267 15.28 -12.43 4.79
C VAL A 267 16.58 -13.12 5.20
N ALA A 268 17.71 -12.74 4.60
CA ALA A 268 19.02 -13.31 4.96
C ALA A 268 19.37 -13.04 6.43
N LEU A 269 19.03 -11.85 6.94
CA LEU A 269 19.22 -11.51 8.35
C LEU A 269 18.37 -12.39 9.27
N ALA A 270 17.07 -12.54 8.95
CA ALA A 270 16.16 -13.38 9.72
C ALA A 270 16.58 -14.85 9.72
N GLN A 271 17.03 -15.39 8.59
CA GLN A 271 17.59 -16.75 8.48
C GLN A 271 18.83 -16.93 9.34
N ARG A 272 19.75 -15.94 9.34
CA ARG A 272 20.99 -16.02 10.14
C ARG A 272 20.71 -16.10 11.64
N PHE A 273 19.65 -15.46 12.12
CA PHE A 273 19.26 -15.46 13.52
C PHE A 273 18.15 -16.46 13.88
N ASP A 274 17.69 -17.25 12.89
CA ASP A 274 16.57 -18.20 13.05
C ASP A 274 15.31 -17.56 13.61
N VAL A 275 14.91 -16.41 13.04
CA VAL A 275 13.76 -15.60 13.44
C VAL A 275 12.72 -15.58 12.35
N ALA A 276 11.45 -15.78 12.72
CA ALA A 276 10.33 -15.75 11.78
C ALA A 276 10.04 -14.32 11.28
N ILE A 277 9.74 -14.19 9.98
CA ILE A 277 9.18 -12.95 9.40
C ILE A 277 7.67 -13.12 9.24
N ILE A 278 6.92 -12.16 9.77
CA ILE A 278 5.48 -12.00 9.55
C ILE A 278 5.29 -10.78 8.64
N GLU A 279 5.05 -11.04 7.36
CA GLU A 279 4.83 -10.00 6.36
C GLU A 279 3.35 -9.67 6.26
N ASP A 280 2.99 -8.41 6.54
CA ASP A 280 1.66 -7.86 6.28
C ASP A 280 1.64 -7.23 4.88
N ASP A 281 0.97 -7.88 3.93
CA ASP A 281 0.90 -7.47 2.53
C ASP A 281 -0.50 -6.97 2.12
N VAL A 282 -1.29 -6.49 3.08
CA VAL A 282 -2.68 -6.07 2.86
C VAL A 282 -2.84 -4.96 1.81
N TYR A 283 -1.81 -4.14 1.61
CA TYR A 283 -1.81 -3.01 0.68
C TYR A 283 -1.01 -3.24 -0.61
N GLY A 284 -0.43 -4.42 -0.81
CA GLY A 284 0.43 -4.68 -1.97
C GLY A 284 -0.23 -4.44 -3.32
N GLU A 285 -1.55 -4.68 -3.44
CA GLU A 285 -2.33 -4.40 -4.66
C GLU A 285 -2.59 -2.90 -4.91
N LEU A 286 -2.30 -2.03 -3.95
CA LEU A 286 -2.48 -0.58 -4.08
C LEU A 286 -1.25 0.15 -4.61
N ALA A 287 -0.18 -0.56 -4.95
CA ALA A 287 0.99 0.03 -5.58
C ALA A 287 0.64 0.67 -6.91
N TYR A 288 1.23 1.85 -7.20
CA TYR A 288 1.01 2.57 -8.46
C TYR A 288 1.80 1.99 -9.64
N THR A 289 2.56 0.91 -9.41
CA THR A 289 3.37 0.23 -10.44
C THR A 289 2.84 -1.18 -10.69
N TYR A 290 2.94 -1.64 -11.95
CA TYR A 290 2.64 -3.01 -12.33
C TYR A 290 3.86 -3.61 -13.07
N PRO A 291 4.26 -4.85 -12.77
CA PRO A 291 3.69 -5.72 -11.74
C PRO A 291 3.83 -5.14 -10.32
N ARG A 292 2.97 -5.59 -9.40
CA ARG A 292 3.02 -5.18 -8.00
C ARG A 292 4.38 -5.50 -7.35
N PRO A 293 4.75 -4.82 -6.25
CA PRO A 293 5.98 -5.14 -5.52
C PRO A 293 6.01 -6.61 -5.08
N ARG A 294 7.14 -7.26 -5.23
CA ARG A 294 7.36 -8.63 -4.76
C ARG A 294 7.35 -8.69 -3.24
N THR A 295 6.89 -9.81 -2.69
CA THR A 295 6.90 -10.06 -1.24
C THR A 295 8.26 -10.58 -0.77
N CYS A 296 8.52 -10.49 0.54
CA CYS A 296 9.71 -11.09 1.17
C CYS A 296 9.68 -12.63 1.06
N LEU A 297 8.48 -13.22 1.05
CA LEU A 297 8.28 -14.66 0.94
C LEU A 297 8.96 -15.26 -0.30
N LEU A 298 9.07 -14.49 -1.40
CA LEU A 298 9.79 -14.93 -2.61
C LEU A 298 11.24 -15.34 -2.34
N TYR A 299 11.88 -14.77 -1.33
CA TYR A 299 13.30 -14.96 -1.03
C TYR A 299 13.55 -16.01 0.07
N THR A 300 12.50 -16.68 0.55
CA THR A 300 12.59 -17.70 1.62
C THR A 300 12.67 -19.13 1.07
N SER A 301 12.50 -19.33 -0.24
CA SER A 301 12.34 -20.65 -0.89
C SER A 301 13.58 -21.11 -1.66
N ASP A 302 14.77 -20.74 -1.24
CA ASP A 302 16.02 -21.29 -1.79
C ASP A 302 16.55 -22.49 -0.96
#